data_81c6c958e461f3a67597b87b2f1136a8
#
_entry.id   81c6c958e461f3a67597b87b2f1136a8
#
_cell.length_a   1.000
_cell.length_b   1.000
_cell.length_c   1.000
_cell.angle_alpha   90.00
_cell.angle_beta   90.00
_cell.angle_gamma   90.00
#
_symmetry.space_group_name_H-M   'P 1'
#
loop_
_entity.id
_entity.type
_entity.pdbx_description
1 polymer ?
#
loop_
_entity_poly.entity_id
_entity_poly.type
_entity_poly.pdbx_seq_one_letter_code
_entity_poly.pdbx_strand_id
1 'polypeptide(L)'
;MMRWHSGALTAVALIAGVSAQQASAQGIQLRGVRGDVSVALDRFYSEGNNDNQLGYGASLGVDTFIGDNFVLGVEGTFLNSRAENITRDGPGVAERKSFEEWGGAIRAGVMISPSTLVYGKGGFVVNEQRKYFNADPRATPGIPVNTAFGDYYNHYHTKGYVVGGGIEQMFGSRLYAKAEARYANYKTNSSRVTGLIGLGVLFGPTAEPVMIAPPPPPPPPPPATQTCPDGSVIMVTDICPAPAPVYVPPPPPEPTPERG
;
A
#
# COMPACT_ATOMS: atom_id res chain seq x y z
N MET A 1 -25.52 23.44 -30.41
CA MET A 1 -26.14 22.19 -29.89
C MET A 1 -25.02 21.21 -29.59
N MET A 2 -24.69 21.09 -28.36
CA MET A 2 -23.51 20.30 -27.89
C MET A 2 -24.03 19.01 -27.25
N ARG A 3 -23.82 17.88 -27.94
CA ARG A 3 -24.19 16.56 -27.42
C ARG A 3 -23.10 16.11 -26.44
N TRP A 4 -23.42 16.13 -25.17
CA TRP A 4 -22.64 15.51 -24.14
C TRP A 4 -22.76 14.00 -24.25
N HIS A 5 -21.65 13.33 -24.47
CA HIS A 5 -21.61 11.87 -24.47
C HIS A 5 -21.56 11.36 -23.03
N SER A 6 -22.65 10.75 -22.63
CA SER A 6 -22.89 10.06 -21.35
C SER A 6 -22.08 8.75 -21.26
N GLY A 7 -20.76 8.81 -21.39
CA GLY A 7 -19.89 7.62 -21.37
C GLY A 7 -19.13 7.35 -20.07
N ALA A 8 -19.18 8.28 -19.10
CA ALA A 8 -18.34 8.20 -17.91
C ALA A 8 -19.02 7.56 -16.67
N LEU A 9 -20.30 7.27 -16.72
CA LEU A 9 -21.05 6.79 -15.55
C LEU A 9 -21.21 5.27 -15.45
N THR A 10 -20.80 4.52 -16.46
CA THR A 10 -20.99 3.06 -16.47
C THR A 10 -19.83 2.27 -15.82
N ALA A 11 -18.72 2.91 -15.54
CA ALA A 11 -17.55 2.23 -14.94
C ALA A 11 -17.62 2.10 -13.40
N VAL A 12 -18.47 2.84 -12.74
CA VAL A 12 -18.56 2.85 -11.25
C VAL A 12 -19.48 1.77 -10.71
N ALA A 13 -20.39 1.24 -11.51
CA ALA A 13 -21.39 0.26 -11.06
C ALA A 13 -20.90 -1.20 -10.99
N LEU A 14 -19.73 -1.51 -11.53
CA LEU A 14 -19.20 -2.89 -11.58
C LEU A 14 -18.37 -3.31 -10.36
N ILE A 15 -18.08 -2.40 -9.45
CA ILE A 15 -17.26 -2.70 -8.24
C ILE A 15 -18.12 -3.16 -7.04
N ALA A 16 -19.45 -2.95 -7.08
CA ALA A 16 -20.34 -3.30 -5.97
C ALA A 16 -20.77 -4.78 -5.94
N GLY A 17 -20.37 -5.60 -6.91
CA GLY A 17 -20.84 -6.97 -7.07
C GLY A 17 -19.81 -8.08 -6.79
N VAL A 18 -18.61 -7.77 -6.33
CA VAL A 18 -17.66 -8.79 -5.89
C VAL A 18 -18.02 -9.20 -4.46
N SER A 19 -19.04 -10.04 -4.33
CA SER A 19 -19.18 -10.91 -3.17
C SER A 19 -17.89 -11.70 -3.06
N ALA A 20 -17.09 -11.40 -2.04
CA ALA A 20 -15.85 -12.06 -1.71
C ALA A 20 -16.15 -13.54 -1.40
N GLN A 21 -16.20 -14.39 -2.41
CA GLN A 21 -15.89 -15.78 -2.23
C GLN A 21 -14.41 -15.82 -1.87
N GLN A 22 -14.15 -16.20 -0.64
CA GLN A 22 -12.81 -16.52 -0.15
C GLN A 22 -12.23 -17.65 -1.01
N ALA A 23 -11.66 -17.29 -2.13
CA ALA A 23 -10.69 -18.13 -2.80
C ALA A 23 -9.41 -18.01 -1.98
N SER A 24 -9.27 -18.90 -1.01
CA SER A 24 -8.00 -19.17 -0.32
C SER A 24 -7.03 -19.83 -1.32
N ALA A 25 -6.69 -19.11 -2.37
CA ALA A 25 -5.53 -19.41 -3.19
C ALA A 25 -4.35 -18.75 -2.50
N GLN A 26 -3.62 -19.56 -1.74
CA GLN A 26 -2.28 -19.34 -1.21
C GLN A 26 -1.79 -17.88 -1.22
N GLY A 27 -2.06 -17.14 -0.13
CA GLY A 27 -1.35 -15.89 0.15
C GLY A 27 -1.91 -14.60 -0.43
N ILE A 28 -3.06 -14.59 -1.10
CA ILE A 28 -3.70 -13.38 -1.61
C ILE A 28 -4.98 -13.11 -0.82
N GLN A 29 -5.04 -11.96 -0.14
CA GLN A 29 -6.21 -11.56 0.67
C GLN A 29 -6.63 -10.14 0.33
N LEU A 30 -7.94 -9.90 0.16
CA LEU A 30 -8.46 -8.56 -0.05
C LEU A 30 -8.17 -7.68 1.19
N ARG A 31 -7.38 -6.62 1.02
CA ARG A 31 -7.20 -5.60 2.05
C ARG A 31 -8.44 -4.73 2.16
N GLY A 32 -9.02 -4.33 1.02
CA GLY A 32 -10.28 -3.61 0.99
C GLY A 32 -10.40 -2.60 -0.15
N VAL A 33 -11.57 -1.97 -0.19
CA VAL A 33 -11.85 -0.80 -1.02
C VAL A 33 -11.52 0.45 -0.23
N ARG A 34 -10.73 1.33 -0.78
CA ARG A 34 -10.34 2.59 -0.14
C ARG A 34 -10.81 3.80 -0.93
N GLY A 35 -11.12 4.86 -0.22
CA GLY A 35 -11.39 6.16 -0.82
C GLY A 35 -10.81 7.26 0.04
N ASP A 36 -10.29 8.31 -0.58
CA ASP A 36 -9.72 9.45 0.13
C ASP A 36 -9.95 10.77 -0.60
N VAL A 37 -9.85 11.83 0.18
CA VAL A 37 -9.78 13.21 -0.28
C VAL A 37 -8.49 13.84 0.20
N SER A 38 -7.92 14.73 -0.58
CA SER A 38 -6.62 15.32 -0.30
C SER A 38 -6.54 16.78 -0.71
N VAL A 39 -5.71 17.53 0.02
CA VAL A 39 -5.21 18.84 -0.39
C VAL A 39 -3.89 18.63 -1.12
N ALA A 40 -3.68 19.38 -2.18
CA ALA A 40 -2.53 19.27 -3.03
C ALA A 40 -1.74 20.59 -3.07
N LEU A 41 -0.42 20.47 -2.97
CA LEU A 41 0.53 21.50 -3.35
C LEU A 41 1.04 21.11 -4.73
N ASP A 42 0.67 21.89 -5.73
CA ASP A 42 0.93 21.57 -7.12
C ASP A 42 1.90 22.56 -7.74
N ARG A 43 2.92 22.03 -8.42
CA ARG A 43 3.85 22.81 -9.20
C ARG A 43 3.83 22.36 -10.65
N PHE A 44 3.31 23.24 -11.49
CA PHE A 44 3.15 23.00 -12.91
C PHE A 44 4.30 23.67 -13.71
N TYR A 45 4.92 22.89 -14.58
CA TYR A 45 6.02 23.32 -15.44
C TYR A 45 5.56 23.32 -16.90
N SER A 46 5.78 24.41 -17.58
CA SER A 46 5.49 24.53 -19.01
C SER A 46 6.35 25.63 -19.63
N GLU A 47 6.96 25.37 -20.78
CA GLU A 47 7.67 26.35 -21.60
C GLU A 47 8.76 27.14 -20.82
N GLY A 48 9.48 26.45 -19.92
CA GLY A 48 10.54 27.06 -19.10
C GLY A 48 10.07 27.82 -17.86
N ASN A 49 8.77 28.01 -17.69
CA ASN A 49 8.14 28.62 -16.51
C ASN A 49 7.50 27.60 -15.59
N ASN A 50 7.28 28.02 -14.35
CA ASN A 50 6.55 27.22 -13.37
C ASN A 50 5.63 28.10 -12.52
N ASP A 51 4.54 27.49 -12.06
CA ASP A 51 3.60 28.11 -11.13
C ASP A 51 3.23 27.12 -10.02
N ASN A 52 3.08 27.64 -8.80
CA ASN A 52 2.72 26.87 -7.62
C ASN A 52 1.29 27.21 -7.23
N GLN A 53 0.45 26.20 -7.12
CA GLN A 53 -0.96 26.37 -6.74
C GLN A 53 -1.41 25.34 -5.71
N LEU A 54 -2.38 25.76 -4.93
CA LEU A 54 -3.16 24.84 -4.12
C LEU A 54 -4.23 24.16 -4.96
N GLY A 55 -4.36 22.88 -4.75
CA GLY A 55 -5.39 22.07 -5.38
C GLY A 55 -6.05 21.14 -4.39
N TYR A 56 -6.97 20.35 -4.90
CA TYR A 56 -7.61 19.27 -4.17
C TYR A 56 -7.71 18.03 -5.05
N GLY A 57 -7.72 16.89 -4.40
CA GLY A 57 -7.80 15.60 -5.09
C GLY A 57 -8.68 14.61 -4.36
N ALA A 58 -9.00 13.55 -5.07
CA ALA A 58 -9.67 12.38 -4.53
C ALA A 58 -9.10 11.13 -5.18
N SER A 59 -9.14 10.02 -4.47
CA SER A 59 -8.83 8.71 -5.04
C SER A 59 -9.80 7.64 -4.56
N LEU A 60 -10.00 6.65 -5.43
CA LEU A 60 -10.77 5.45 -5.13
C LEU A 60 -9.97 4.25 -5.65
N GLY A 61 -9.82 3.24 -4.82
CA GLY A 61 -9.01 2.08 -5.18
C GLY A 61 -9.39 0.80 -4.46
N VAL A 62 -8.77 -0.28 -4.90
CA VAL A 62 -8.89 -1.60 -4.28
C VAL A 62 -7.48 -2.12 -4.05
N ASP A 63 -7.23 -2.59 -2.84
CA ASP A 63 -5.96 -3.16 -2.42
C ASP A 63 -6.12 -4.61 -2.00
N THR A 64 -5.08 -5.39 -2.25
CA THR A 64 -4.96 -6.78 -1.81
C THR A 64 -3.60 -7.02 -1.14
N PHE A 65 -3.57 -7.88 -0.15
CA PHE A 65 -2.33 -8.40 0.41
C PHE A 65 -1.81 -9.56 -0.45
N ILE A 66 -0.51 -9.60 -0.63
CA ILE A 66 0.23 -10.72 -1.19
C ILE A 66 1.21 -11.17 -0.10
N GLY A 67 0.96 -12.34 0.50
CA GLY A 67 1.62 -12.74 1.74
C GLY A 67 1.23 -11.82 2.91
N ASP A 68 2.16 -11.64 3.85
CA ASP A 68 1.85 -10.99 5.14
C ASP A 68 1.98 -9.47 5.10
N ASN A 69 2.90 -8.94 4.29
CA ASN A 69 3.28 -7.52 4.36
C ASN A 69 3.21 -6.77 3.03
N PHE A 70 3.09 -7.47 1.91
CA PHE A 70 3.08 -6.83 0.60
C PHE A 70 1.65 -6.46 0.19
N VAL A 71 1.47 -5.23 -0.29
CA VAL A 71 0.18 -4.70 -0.76
C VAL A 71 0.29 -4.38 -2.24
N LEU A 72 -0.65 -4.89 -3.03
CA LEU A 72 -0.82 -4.54 -4.43
C LEU A 72 -2.23 -3.98 -4.63
N GLY A 73 -2.36 -2.91 -5.40
CA GLY A 73 -3.66 -2.29 -5.63
C GLY A 73 -3.76 -1.56 -6.95
N VAL A 74 -4.99 -1.21 -7.27
CA VAL A 74 -5.32 -0.34 -8.40
C VAL A 74 -6.14 0.84 -7.90
N GLU A 75 -5.96 2.01 -8.52
CA GLU A 75 -6.68 3.21 -8.12
C GLU A 75 -7.06 4.09 -9.30
N GLY A 76 -8.21 4.74 -9.17
CA GLY A 76 -8.59 5.90 -9.97
C GLY A 76 -8.29 7.17 -9.16
N THR A 77 -7.77 8.20 -9.80
CA THR A 77 -7.40 9.47 -9.17
C THR A 77 -8.03 10.64 -9.89
N PHE A 78 -8.38 11.64 -9.12
CA PHE A 78 -8.82 12.95 -9.58
C PHE A 78 -7.97 14.02 -8.90
N LEU A 79 -7.54 15.02 -9.64
CA LEU A 79 -6.88 16.21 -9.13
C LEU A 79 -7.38 17.43 -9.86
N ASN A 80 -7.72 18.48 -9.12
CA ASN A 80 -7.99 19.79 -9.66
C ASN A 80 -7.03 20.82 -9.04
N SER A 81 -6.25 21.45 -9.91
CA SER A 81 -5.34 22.54 -9.55
C SER A 81 -5.32 23.50 -10.73
N ARG A 82 -5.60 24.76 -10.45
CA ARG A 82 -5.66 25.82 -11.47
C ARG A 82 -4.34 26.53 -11.63
N ALA A 83 -3.29 25.77 -11.91
CA ALA A 83 -1.95 26.31 -12.16
C ALA A 83 -1.92 27.05 -13.51
N GLU A 84 -1.35 28.25 -13.52
CA GLU A 84 -1.32 29.14 -14.68
C GLU A 84 0.11 29.61 -14.94
N ASN A 85 0.64 29.26 -16.10
CA ASN A 85 1.94 29.79 -16.55
C ASN A 85 1.72 30.90 -17.58
N ILE A 86 2.25 32.07 -17.27
CA ILE A 86 2.23 33.23 -18.13
C ILE A 86 3.61 33.48 -18.63
N THR A 87 3.79 33.43 -19.96
CA THR A 87 5.05 33.79 -20.64
C THR A 87 4.82 35.05 -21.45
N ARG A 88 5.62 36.06 -21.14
CA ARG A 88 5.68 37.32 -21.90
C ARG A 88 6.97 37.30 -22.68
N ASP A 89 6.88 36.87 -23.92
CA ASP A 89 8.04 36.82 -24.81
C ASP A 89 7.61 37.21 -26.25
N GLY A 90 8.40 38.11 -26.87
CA GLY A 90 8.14 38.54 -28.23
C GLY A 90 6.84 39.36 -28.40
N PRO A 91 6.03 39.09 -29.43
CA PRO A 91 4.93 39.93 -29.85
C PRO A 91 3.64 39.79 -29.04
N GLY A 92 3.65 39.10 -27.89
CA GLY A 92 2.44 38.88 -27.15
C GLY A 92 2.61 38.18 -25.81
N VAL A 93 1.47 37.84 -25.20
CA VAL A 93 1.38 37.11 -23.94
C VAL A 93 0.83 35.69 -24.21
N ALA A 94 1.61 34.70 -23.89
CA ALA A 94 1.20 33.29 -23.92
C ALA A 94 0.82 32.86 -22.52
N GLU A 95 -0.36 32.26 -22.38
CA GLU A 95 -0.86 31.70 -21.13
C GLU A 95 -1.17 30.23 -21.32
N ARG A 96 -0.71 29.40 -20.38
CA ARG A 96 -1.10 28.00 -20.29
C ARG A 96 -1.66 27.71 -18.91
N LYS A 97 -2.93 27.26 -18.88
CA LYS A 97 -3.62 26.83 -17.68
C LYS A 97 -3.78 25.33 -17.67
N SER A 98 -3.58 24.74 -16.50
CA SER A 98 -3.91 23.36 -16.20
C SER A 98 -5.17 23.34 -15.32
N PHE A 99 -6.04 22.40 -15.58
CA PHE A 99 -7.30 22.23 -14.85
C PHE A 99 -7.36 20.83 -14.22
N GLU A 100 -8.41 20.11 -14.55
CA GLU A 100 -8.69 18.79 -14.03
C GLU A 100 -7.74 17.74 -14.61
N GLU A 101 -7.39 16.80 -13.76
CA GLU A 101 -6.63 15.62 -14.12
C GLU A 101 -7.32 14.37 -13.60
N TRP A 102 -7.56 13.44 -14.51
CA TRP A 102 -8.08 12.12 -14.21
C TRP A 102 -7.01 11.08 -14.48
N GLY A 103 -6.86 10.11 -13.60
CA GLY A 103 -5.84 9.09 -13.74
C GLY A 103 -6.26 7.71 -13.29
N GLY A 104 -5.49 6.73 -13.75
CA GLY A 104 -5.53 5.36 -13.28
C GLY A 104 -4.12 4.87 -13.00
N ALA A 105 -3.90 4.25 -11.87
CA ALA A 105 -2.59 3.78 -11.45
C ALA A 105 -2.65 2.40 -10.78
N ILE A 106 -1.53 1.68 -10.90
CA ILE A 106 -1.22 0.51 -10.07
C ILE A 106 -0.35 1.02 -8.92
N ARG A 107 -0.61 0.55 -7.72
CA ARG A 107 0.22 0.81 -6.55
C ARG A 107 0.74 -0.50 -5.95
N ALA A 108 1.97 -0.45 -5.46
CA ALA A 108 2.61 -1.55 -4.75
C ALA A 108 3.32 -1.01 -3.52
N GLY A 109 3.22 -1.71 -2.40
CA GLY A 109 3.79 -1.24 -1.14
C GLY A 109 4.07 -2.34 -0.15
N VAL A 110 4.69 -1.95 0.95
CA VAL A 110 5.04 -2.83 2.05
C VAL A 110 4.53 -2.25 3.36
N MET A 111 3.87 -3.07 4.16
CA MET A 111 3.53 -2.73 5.54
C MET A 111 4.81 -2.76 6.39
N ILE A 112 5.27 -1.58 6.81
CA ILE A 112 6.45 -1.44 7.69
C ILE A 112 6.07 -1.53 9.18
N SER A 113 4.79 -1.42 9.48
CA SER A 113 4.17 -1.72 10.77
C SER A 113 2.72 -2.18 10.53
N PRO A 114 2.02 -2.74 11.52
CA PRO A 114 0.61 -3.14 11.37
C PRO A 114 -0.34 -2.02 10.91
N SER A 115 0.06 -0.76 11.09
CA SER A 115 -0.74 0.41 10.74
C SER A 115 -0.11 1.32 9.68
N THR A 116 1.11 1.03 9.22
CA THR A 116 1.85 1.93 8.32
C THR A 116 2.23 1.23 7.03
N LEU A 117 1.75 1.75 5.92
CA LEU A 117 2.08 1.30 4.56
C LEU A 117 2.96 2.34 3.87
N VAL A 118 4.09 1.91 3.32
CA VAL A 118 4.90 2.68 2.37
C VAL A 118 4.66 2.11 0.99
N TYR A 119 4.37 2.96 0.01
CA TYR A 119 4.02 2.50 -1.33
C TYR A 119 4.62 3.37 -2.44
N GLY A 120 4.79 2.75 -3.59
CA GLY A 120 5.00 3.40 -4.87
C GLY A 120 3.83 3.18 -5.80
N LYS A 121 3.64 4.06 -6.77
CA LYS A 121 2.60 3.93 -7.80
C LYS A 121 3.07 4.40 -9.17
N GLY A 122 2.45 3.86 -10.20
CA GLY A 122 2.67 4.27 -11.58
C GLY A 122 1.42 4.07 -12.42
N GLY A 123 1.18 4.97 -13.36
CA GLY A 123 -0.03 4.90 -14.16
C GLY A 123 -0.12 5.94 -15.25
N PHE A 124 -1.33 6.15 -15.73
CA PHE A 124 -1.65 7.08 -16.81
C PHE A 124 -2.60 8.16 -16.30
N VAL A 125 -2.44 9.35 -16.87
CA VAL A 125 -3.25 10.52 -16.55
C VAL A 125 -3.72 11.22 -17.83
N VAL A 126 -4.87 11.86 -17.73
CA VAL A 126 -5.41 12.76 -18.74
C VAL A 126 -5.66 14.08 -18.06
N ASN A 127 -5.02 15.13 -18.53
CA ASN A 127 -5.12 16.47 -17.99
C ASN A 127 -5.79 17.40 -18.99
N GLU A 128 -6.71 18.19 -18.51
CA GLU A 128 -7.34 19.28 -19.26
C GLU A 128 -6.46 20.50 -19.20
N GLN A 129 -6.10 21.03 -20.37
CA GLN A 129 -5.24 22.20 -20.53
C GLN A 129 -5.87 23.21 -21.47
N ARG A 130 -5.60 24.48 -21.19
CA ARG A 130 -5.94 25.60 -22.05
C ARG A 130 -4.68 26.33 -22.45
N LYS A 131 -4.54 26.63 -23.72
CA LYS A 131 -3.49 27.48 -24.26
C LYS A 131 -4.16 28.72 -24.87
N TYR A 132 -3.72 29.88 -24.42
CA TYR A 132 -4.20 31.18 -24.89
C TYR A 132 -3.00 32.02 -25.31
N PHE A 133 -3.11 32.74 -26.40
CA PHE A 133 -2.17 33.71 -26.84
C PHE A 133 -2.89 34.99 -27.21
N ASN A 134 -2.38 36.12 -26.67
CA ASN A 134 -2.85 37.45 -27.01
C ASN A 134 -1.70 38.22 -27.63
N ALA A 135 -1.86 38.61 -28.90
CA ALA A 135 -0.91 39.45 -29.63
C ALA A 135 -1.07 40.91 -29.15
N ASP A 136 -0.32 41.29 -28.14
CA ASP A 136 -0.26 42.68 -27.65
C ASP A 136 0.98 43.40 -28.19
N PRO A 137 0.82 44.40 -29.07
CA PRO A 137 1.91 45.19 -29.60
C PRO A 137 2.69 45.98 -28.53
N ARG A 138 2.11 46.13 -27.35
CA ARG A 138 2.75 46.83 -26.22
C ARG A 138 3.58 45.91 -25.33
N ALA A 139 3.49 44.59 -25.53
CA ALA A 139 4.18 43.61 -24.67
C ALA A 139 5.72 43.71 -24.80
N THR A 140 6.20 44.17 -25.95
CA THR A 140 7.65 44.42 -26.16
C THR A 140 7.83 45.64 -27.03
N PRO A 141 8.16 46.83 -26.48
CA PRO A 141 8.44 48.02 -27.24
C PRO A 141 9.58 47.80 -28.23
N GLY A 142 9.35 48.16 -29.51
CA GLY A 142 10.37 48.10 -30.55
C GLY A 142 10.38 46.82 -31.41
N ILE A 143 9.59 45.83 -31.10
CA ILE A 143 9.36 44.68 -31.98
C ILE A 143 8.16 45.00 -32.88
N PRO A 144 8.29 44.93 -34.21
CA PRO A 144 7.15 45.10 -35.12
C PRO A 144 6.12 44.06 -34.82
N VAL A 145 4.85 44.46 -34.65
CA VAL A 145 3.72 43.53 -34.53
C VAL A 145 3.71 42.67 -35.78
N ASN A 146 4.11 41.41 -35.63
CA ASN A 146 3.94 40.48 -36.72
C ASN A 146 2.47 40.05 -36.75
N THR A 147 1.69 40.68 -37.61
CA THR A 147 0.27 40.37 -37.81
C THR A 147 0.00 38.94 -38.26
N ALA A 148 1.05 38.13 -38.50
CA ALA A 148 0.92 36.69 -38.76
C ALA A 148 0.55 35.88 -37.51
N PHE A 149 0.72 36.43 -36.31
CA PHE A 149 0.32 35.81 -35.06
C PHE A 149 -0.94 36.48 -34.54
N GLY A 150 -2.10 35.98 -34.96
CA GLY A 150 -3.38 36.38 -34.40
C GLY A 150 -3.61 35.76 -33.01
N ASP A 151 -4.56 36.33 -32.26
CA ASP A 151 -5.03 35.75 -31.03
C ASP A 151 -5.52 34.33 -31.28
N TYR A 152 -5.12 33.40 -30.42
CA TYR A 152 -5.67 32.06 -30.48
C TYR A 152 -6.03 31.55 -29.11
N TYR A 153 -7.06 30.68 -29.09
CA TYR A 153 -7.52 29.96 -27.92
C TYR A 153 -7.67 28.50 -28.28
N ASN A 154 -7.04 27.63 -27.50
CA ASN A 154 -7.17 26.20 -27.67
C ASN A 154 -7.38 25.53 -26.32
N HIS A 155 -8.43 24.70 -26.24
CA HIS A 155 -8.79 23.92 -25.09
C HIS A 155 -8.73 22.45 -25.46
N TYR A 156 -7.88 21.68 -24.78
CA TYR A 156 -7.58 20.30 -25.16
C TYR A 156 -7.26 19.41 -23.96
N HIS A 157 -7.38 18.12 -24.18
CA HIS A 157 -6.99 17.10 -23.23
C HIS A 157 -5.65 16.51 -23.63
N THR A 158 -4.70 16.46 -22.71
CA THR A 158 -3.39 15.86 -22.93
C THR A 158 -3.23 14.62 -22.09
N LYS A 159 -2.64 13.59 -22.69
CA LYS A 159 -2.35 12.33 -22.02
C LYS A 159 -0.91 12.33 -21.49
N GLY A 160 -0.69 11.66 -20.38
CA GLY A 160 0.61 11.52 -19.76
C GLY A 160 0.74 10.26 -18.93
N TYR A 161 1.89 10.13 -18.31
CA TYR A 161 2.13 9.12 -17.28
C TYR A 161 2.32 9.81 -15.93
N VAL A 162 2.05 9.07 -14.87
CA VAL A 162 2.28 9.49 -13.49
C VAL A 162 3.10 8.44 -12.77
N VAL A 163 4.07 8.88 -11.98
CA VAL A 163 4.80 8.07 -11.01
C VAL A 163 4.80 8.79 -9.67
N GLY A 164 4.77 8.03 -8.59
CA GLY A 164 4.75 8.63 -7.27
C GLY A 164 4.96 7.59 -6.17
N GLY A 165 4.95 8.09 -4.96
CA GLY A 165 5.05 7.26 -3.77
C GLY A 165 4.58 8.01 -2.54
N GLY A 166 4.28 7.28 -1.50
CA GLY A 166 3.74 7.86 -0.29
C GLY A 166 3.77 6.92 0.89
N ILE A 167 3.29 7.46 1.97
CA ILE A 167 3.07 6.76 3.23
C ILE A 167 1.60 6.88 3.62
N GLU A 168 1.04 5.81 4.12
CA GLU A 168 -0.33 5.73 4.60
C GLU A 168 -0.30 5.22 6.04
N GLN A 169 -0.93 5.96 6.95
CA GLN A 169 -1.02 5.64 8.36
C GLN A 169 -2.47 5.37 8.74
N MET A 170 -2.76 4.15 9.19
CA MET A 170 -4.08 3.78 9.69
C MET A 170 -4.31 4.31 11.11
N PHE A 171 -5.53 4.77 11.37
CA PHE A 171 -6.06 5.14 12.67
C PHE A 171 -7.28 4.26 12.98
N GLY A 172 -7.06 3.25 13.79
CA GLY A 172 -8.06 2.19 14.00
C GLY A 172 -8.19 1.28 12.78
N SER A 173 -9.40 0.74 12.57
CA SER A 173 -9.64 -0.29 11.55
C SER A 173 -10.05 0.27 10.17
N ARG A 174 -10.44 1.52 10.07
CA ARG A 174 -11.05 2.06 8.84
C ARG A 174 -10.51 3.39 8.37
N LEU A 175 -10.06 4.25 9.27
CA LEU A 175 -9.57 5.59 8.91
C LEU A 175 -8.08 5.56 8.61
N TYR A 176 -7.65 6.33 7.63
CA TYR A 176 -6.23 6.54 7.38
C TYR A 176 -5.93 7.97 6.97
N ALA A 177 -4.69 8.41 7.27
CA ALA A 177 -4.08 9.57 6.66
C ALA A 177 -3.03 9.13 5.66
N LYS A 178 -2.84 9.92 4.60
CA LYS A 178 -1.76 9.69 3.64
C LYS A 178 -0.97 10.97 3.37
N ALA A 179 0.32 10.77 3.08
CA ALA A 179 1.17 11.78 2.46
C ALA A 179 1.78 11.16 1.20
N GLU A 180 1.68 11.85 0.08
CA GLU A 180 2.08 11.34 -1.23
C GLU A 180 2.81 12.43 -2.01
N ALA A 181 3.87 12.06 -2.73
CA ALA A 181 4.50 12.90 -3.73
C ALA A 181 4.42 12.20 -5.09
N ARG A 182 4.08 12.95 -6.13
CA ARG A 182 3.96 12.40 -7.47
C ARG A 182 4.50 13.35 -8.54
N TYR A 183 4.94 12.76 -9.63
CA TYR A 183 5.36 13.44 -10.85
C TYR A 183 4.53 12.96 -12.02
N ALA A 184 3.95 13.87 -12.76
CA ALA A 184 3.24 13.58 -14.00
C ALA A 184 3.93 14.30 -15.17
N ASN A 185 4.03 13.62 -16.31
CA ASN A 185 4.59 14.16 -17.54
C ASN A 185 3.59 13.97 -18.68
N TYR A 186 3.34 15.04 -19.41
CA TYR A 186 2.33 15.08 -20.47
C TYR A 186 2.98 15.19 -21.85
N LYS A 187 2.29 14.70 -22.87
CA LYS A 187 2.75 14.74 -24.27
C LYS A 187 2.91 16.18 -24.83
N THR A 188 2.39 17.17 -24.14
CA THR A 188 2.42 18.59 -24.54
C THR A 188 3.64 19.35 -24.04
N ASN A 189 4.74 18.66 -23.73
CA ASN A 189 5.96 19.25 -23.16
C ASN A 189 5.69 20.05 -21.88
N SER A 190 4.84 19.49 -21.03
CA SER A 190 4.52 20.03 -19.72
C SER A 190 4.61 18.92 -18.68
N SER A 191 4.93 19.29 -17.45
CA SER A 191 5.02 18.35 -16.35
C SER A 191 4.49 18.97 -15.05
N ARG A 192 4.26 18.12 -14.07
CA ARG A 192 3.68 18.50 -12.79
C ARG A 192 4.35 17.73 -11.68
N VAL A 193 4.71 18.41 -10.61
CA VAL A 193 5.12 17.82 -9.33
C VAL A 193 4.06 18.18 -8.31
N THR A 194 3.47 17.18 -7.64
CA THR A 194 2.39 17.41 -6.69
C THR A 194 2.69 16.70 -5.38
N GLY A 195 2.65 17.42 -4.27
CA GLY A 195 2.59 16.88 -2.92
C GLY A 195 1.13 16.84 -2.45
N LEU A 196 0.69 15.73 -1.89
CA LEU A 196 -0.68 15.54 -1.39
C LEU A 196 -0.66 15.11 0.07
N ILE A 197 -1.58 15.68 0.85
CA ILE A 197 -1.90 15.20 2.19
C ILE A 197 -3.40 14.94 2.22
N GLY A 198 -3.81 13.77 2.65
CA GLY A 198 -5.21 13.35 2.58
C GLY A 198 -5.66 12.51 3.75
N LEU A 199 -6.97 12.41 3.87
CA LEU A 199 -7.67 11.53 4.80
C LEU A 199 -8.59 10.60 4.01
N GLY A 200 -8.67 9.36 4.45
CA GLY A 200 -9.46 8.36 3.74
C GLY A 200 -10.05 7.31 4.64
N VAL A 201 -10.86 6.49 4.01
CA VAL A 201 -11.51 5.34 4.63
C VAL A 201 -11.16 4.07 3.86
N LEU A 202 -10.98 2.98 4.59
CA LEU A 202 -10.75 1.64 4.07
C LEU A 202 -11.93 0.76 4.47
N PHE A 203 -12.62 0.20 3.48
CA PHE A 203 -13.70 -0.76 3.64
C PHE A 203 -13.18 -2.13 3.20
N GLY A 204 -12.90 -3.00 4.14
CA GLY A 204 -12.43 -4.34 3.87
C GLY A 204 -12.93 -5.31 4.92
N PRO A 205 -12.70 -6.61 4.72
CA PRO A 205 -12.84 -7.53 5.82
C PRO A 205 -11.98 -6.99 6.96
N THR A 206 -12.61 -6.73 8.10
CA THR A 206 -11.84 -6.41 9.31
C THR A 206 -10.98 -7.64 9.53
N ALA A 207 -9.67 -7.54 9.33
CA ALA A 207 -8.77 -8.54 9.84
C ALA A 207 -9.07 -8.58 11.34
N GLU A 208 -9.77 -9.59 11.79
CA GLU A 208 -9.76 -9.89 13.21
C GLU A 208 -8.28 -9.93 13.58
N PRO A 209 -7.87 -9.18 14.62
CA PRO A 209 -6.51 -9.30 15.07
C PRO A 209 -6.29 -10.79 15.26
N VAL A 210 -5.34 -11.36 14.51
CA VAL A 210 -4.91 -12.72 14.73
C VAL A 210 -4.48 -12.72 16.20
N MET A 211 -5.38 -13.14 17.07
CA MET A 211 -5.01 -13.41 18.45
C MET A 211 -4.01 -14.55 18.29
N ILE A 212 -2.73 -14.20 18.37
CA ILE A 212 -1.67 -15.19 18.51
C ILE A 212 -2.13 -15.99 19.72
N ALA A 213 -2.65 -17.18 19.47
CA ALA A 213 -3.08 -18.06 20.54
C ALA A 213 -1.91 -18.08 21.53
N PRO A 214 -2.16 -17.86 22.82
CA PRO A 214 -1.08 -17.89 23.79
C PRO A 214 -0.32 -19.21 23.56
N PRO A 215 1.01 -19.19 23.58
CA PRO A 215 1.80 -20.39 23.34
C PRO A 215 1.21 -21.52 24.20
N PRO A 216 1.06 -22.73 23.66
CA PRO A 216 0.50 -23.84 24.44
C PRO A 216 1.27 -23.92 25.74
N PRO A 217 0.57 -24.18 26.88
CA PRO A 217 1.27 -24.30 28.16
C PRO A 217 2.40 -25.31 28.03
N PRO A 218 3.55 -25.06 28.64
CA PRO A 218 4.67 -26.00 28.59
C PRO A 218 4.17 -27.39 29.00
N PRO A 219 4.61 -28.46 28.31
CA PRO A 219 4.24 -29.82 28.67
C PRO A 219 4.47 -30.04 30.17
N PRO A 220 3.60 -30.76 30.87
CA PRO A 220 3.79 -31.03 32.29
C PRO A 220 5.16 -31.67 32.50
N PRO A 221 5.88 -31.32 33.55
CA PRO A 221 7.18 -31.91 33.83
C PRO A 221 7.05 -33.45 33.87
N PRO A 222 8.03 -34.19 33.33
CA PRO A 222 7.98 -35.65 33.37
C PRO A 222 7.82 -36.13 34.79
N PRO A 223 7.06 -37.22 35.02
CA PRO A 223 6.88 -37.77 36.34
C PRO A 223 8.24 -37.99 37.04
N ALA A 224 8.31 -37.64 38.29
CA ALA A 224 9.55 -37.85 39.06
C ALA A 224 9.79 -39.36 39.20
N THR A 225 10.98 -39.81 38.84
CA THR A 225 11.42 -41.19 38.92
C THR A 225 12.51 -41.33 39.99
N GLN A 226 12.57 -42.50 40.63
CA GLN A 226 13.63 -42.88 41.55
C GLN A 226 14.34 -44.17 41.06
N THR A 227 15.62 -44.27 41.36
CA THR A 227 16.41 -45.45 41.03
C THR A 227 16.51 -46.34 42.26
N CYS A 228 16.06 -47.60 42.14
CA CYS A 228 16.12 -48.58 43.19
C CYS A 228 17.56 -49.16 43.33
N PRO A 229 17.89 -49.83 44.47
CA PRO A 229 19.21 -50.48 44.68
C PRO A 229 19.57 -51.55 43.65
N ASP A 230 18.55 -52.13 42.98
CA ASP A 230 18.76 -53.12 41.90
C ASP A 230 19.03 -52.49 40.53
N GLY A 231 19.11 -51.13 40.46
CA GLY A 231 19.30 -50.36 39.22
C GLY A 231 18.04 -50.12 38.42
N SER A 232 16.87 -50.56 38.83
CA SER A 232 15.58 -50.27 38.18
C SER A 232 15.16 -48.84 38.43
N VAL A 233 14.56 -48.15 37.40
CA VAL A 233 14.01 -46.82 37.52
C VAL A 233 12.49 -46.94 37.59
N ILE A 234 11.91 -46.48 38.69
CA ILE A 234 10.47 -46.55 38.98
C ILE A 234 9.94 -45.16 39.30
N MET A 235 8.63 -44.96 39.33
CA MET A 235 8.02 -43.69 39.78
C MET A 235 8.29 -43.51 41.29
N VAL A 236 8.47 -42.25 41.73
CA VAL A 236 8.68 -41.93 43.16
C VAL A 236 7.57 -42.44 44.07
N THR A 237 6.37 -42.64 43.51
CA THR A 237 5.21 -43.21 44.22
C THR A 237 5.27 -44.72 44.40
N ASP A 238 6.13 -45.41 43.70
CA ASP A 238 6.22 -46.89 43.72
C ASP A 238 7.26 -47.36 44.74
N ILE A 239 7.05 -48.54 45.27
CA ILE A 239 7.95 -49.12 46.24
C ILE A 239 8.98 -50.02 45.50
N CYS A 240 10.25 -49.84 45.81
CA CYS A 240 11.33 -50.65 45.21
C CYS A 240 11.11 -52.14 45.51
N PRO A 241 11.36 -53.04 44.52
CA PRO A 241 11.36 -54.48 44.76
C PRO A 241 12.33 -54.87 45.87
N ALA A 242 11.93 -55.80 46.72
CA ALA A 242 12.84 -56.32 47.73
C ALA A 242 14.05 -57.04 47.04
N PRO A 243 15.26 -56.84 47.54
CA PRO A 243 16.40 -57.53 46.99
C PRO A 243 16.25 -59.06 47.02
N ALA A 244 16.61 -59.74 45.95
CA ALA A 244 16.53 -61.17 45.86
C ALA A 244 17.28 -61.82 47.01
N PRO A 245 16.74 -62.86 47.64
CA PRO A 245 17.40 -63.54 48.73
C PRO A 245 18.77 -64.08 48.27
N VAL A 246 19.80 -63.72 49.02
CA VAL A 246 21.15 -64.23 48.75
C VAL A 246 21.16 -65.73 48.96
N TYR A 247 21.36 -66.49 47.92
CA TYR A 247 21.54 -67.94 48.01
C TYR A 247 22.85 -68.22 48.79
N VAL A 248 22.70 -68.67 50.02
CA VAL A 248 23.85 -69.21 50.80
C VAL A 248 23.91 -70.71 50.49
N PRO A 249 24.99 -71.17 49.81
CA PRO A 249 25.16 -72.60 49.55
C PRO A 249 25.22 -73.34 50.88
N PRO A 250 24.65 -74.56 50.96
CA PRO A 250 24.71 -75.33 52.16
C PRO A 250 26.18 -75.66 52.46
N PRO A 251 26.52 -75.74 53.79
CA PRO A 251 27.89 -76.10 54.19
C PRO A 251 28.28 -77.48 53.64
N PRO A 252 29.59 -77.73 53.28
CA PRO A 252 30.05 -79.00 52.79
C PRO A 252 29.87 -80.09 53.84
N PRO A 253 29.51 -81.33 53.43
CA PRO A 253 29.33 -82.43 54.33
C PRO A 253 30.58 -82.75 55.16
N GLU A 254 30.38 -82.97 56.47
CA GLU A 254 31.51 -83.34 57.34
C GLU A 254 32.15 -84.66 56.88
N PRO A 255 33.52 -84.72 56.96
CA PRO A 255 34.23 -85.93 56.56
C PRO A 255 33.84 -87.14 57.47
N THR A 256 33.45 -88.25 56.85
CA THR A 256 33.13 -89.50 57.53
C THR A 256 34.40 -90.05 58.20
N PRO A 257 34.35 -90.40 59.48
CA PRO A 257 35.44 -90.99 60.17
C PRO A 257 35.77 -92.36 59.56
N GLU A 258 37.05 -92.56 59.13
CA GLU A 258 37.60 -93.90 58.78
C GLU A 258 37.65 -94.82 60.01
N ARG A 259 36.99 -95.98 59.90
CA ARG A 259 37.20 -97.05 60.85
C ARG A 259 38.50 -97.81 60.44
N GLY A 260 39.46 -97.84 61.37
CA GLY A 260 40.58 -98.77 61.39
C GLY A 260 40.17 -100.06 62.07
#